data_889381fda37dada813091e8dcf55455d
#
_entry.id   889381fda37dada813091e8dcf55455d
#
_cell.length_a   1.000
_cell.length_b   1.000
_cell.length_c   1.000
_cell.angle_alpha   90.00
_cell.angle_beta   90.00
_cell.angle_gamma   90.00
#
_symmetry.space_group_name_H-M   'P 1'
#
loop_
_entity.id
_entity.type
_entity.pdbx_description
1 polymer ?
#
loop_
_entity_poly.entity_id
_entity_poly.type
_entity_poly.pdbx_seq_one_letter_code
_entity_poly.pdbx_strand_id
1 'polypeptide(L)'
;MRAAVLEDGRFRVREHPDPVPGPGQALVETAACGICGSDLSAVAHTDEFLRASRDSGTTSFLFDPDRPLVMGHEFSGRVLSYGPGATGPEPGTGVVGLPWAVDPGGVVRTVGYSNAFPGGFGERIVVQAQALLPVPPSLDLGLAALTEPLAVGFGNIARSAAGKDTPAVVVGCGPVGLGAVAALLERGAGPVVASDPSPLRRAAAARLGAHAVVDPAAQDPVRLCAELAGARPRPTVVVNCVGVPGMLNRLLHTVPRGTEILQIGGVMTEDVIRPVVGIYKDVTIRMCLTYPPEQFGATLARLAEGRIDPASLVTGEAGFGGLDAAFASLRRPEEHIKVLIRPGQGGTGVTARRAPADDMPR
;
A
#
# COMPACT_ATOMS: atom_id res chain seq x y z
N MET A 1 -26.28 -2.98 -4.59
CA MET A 1 -25.10 -2.62 -5.38
C MET A 1 -24.41 -3.84 -5.94
N ARG A 2 -23.73 -3.72 -7.07
CA ARG A 2 -22.87 -4.80 -7.53
C ARG A 2 -21.54 -4.76 -6.77
N ALA A 3 -20.99 -5.94 -6.47
CA ALA A 3 -19.71 -6.09 -5.83
C ALA A 3 -19.01 -7.37 -6.29
N ALA A 4 -17.68 -7.38 -6.20
CA ALA A 4 -16.90 -8.59 -6.27
C ALA A 4 -16.75 -9.15 -4.85
N VAL A 5 -17.50 -10.19 -4.57
CA VAL A 5 -17.58 -10.83 -3.26
C VAL A 5 -16.61 -11.99 -3.20
N LEU A 6 -15.75 -12.00 -2.20
CA LEU A 6 -14.86 -13.13 -1.90
C LEU A 6 -15.65 -14.22 -1.18
N GLU A 7 -15.66 -15.41 -1.77
CA GLU A 7 -16.29 -16.64 -1.24
C GLU A 7 -15.49 -17.84 -1.71
N ASP A 8 -15.24 -18.78 -0.83
CA ASP A 8 -14.47 -19.99 -1.14
C ASP A 8 -13.13 -19.68 -1.85
N GLY A 9 -12.46 -18.59 -1.45
CA GLY A 9 -11.19 -18.15 -2.01
C GLY A 9 -11.25 -17.57 -3.44
N ARG A 10 -12.45 -17.24 -3.96
CA ARG A 10 -12.65 -16.66 -5.30
C ARG A 10 -13.56 -15.44 -5.27
N PHE A 11 -13.35 -14.52 -6.20
CA PHE A 11 -14.22 -13.37 -6.37
C PHE A 11 -15.38 -13.67 -7.33
N ARG A 12 -16.60 -13.42 -6.86
CA ARG A 12 -17.83 -13.56 -7.66
C ARG A 12 -18.55 -12.22 -7.74
N VAL A 13 -18.80 -11.76 -8.96
CA VAL A 13 -19.60 -10.54 -9.17
C VAL A 13 -21.06 -10.85 -8.95
N ARG A 14 -21.67 -10.16 -7.99
CA ARG A 14 -23.09 -10.31 -7.68
C ARG A 14 -23.70 -9.09 -7.01
N GLU A 15 -25.00 -9.09 -6.88
CA GLU A 15 -25.71 -8.13 -6.04
C GLU A 15 -25.36 -8.34 -4.57
N HIS A 16 -25.08 -7.24 -3.90
CA HIS A 16 -24.78 -7.14 -2.47
C HIS A 16 -25.64 -6.02 -1.88
N PRO A 17 -26.14 -6.13 -0.64
CA PRO A 17 -26.85 -5.03 0.00
C PRO A 17 -26.07 -3.72 -0.06
N ASP A 18 -26.78 -2.62 -0.31
CA ASP A 18 -26.16 -1.29 -0.24
C ASP A 18 -25.77 -0.99 1.22
N PRO A 19 -24.53 -0.54 1.47
CA PRO A 19 -24.16 -0.11 2.80
C PRO A 19 -24.88 1.19 3.15
N VAL A 20 -25.36 1.28 4.40
CA VAL A 20 -26.08 2.46 4.90
C VAL A 20 -25.18 3.19 5.90
N PRO A 21 -24.89 4.48 5.69
CA PRO A 21 -24.03 5.24 6.59
C PRO A 21 -24.72 5.47 7.94
N GLY A 22 -24.07 5.04 9.02
CA GLY A 22 -24.48 5.31 10.40
C GLY A 22 -24.03 6.70 10.90
N PRO A 23 -24.21 6.99 12.20
CA PRO A 23 -23.77 8.24 12.77
C PRO A 23 -22.28 8.53 12.53
N GLY A 24 -21.96 9.75 12.05
CA GLY A 24 -20.60 10.19 11.77
C GLY A 24 -19.99 9.61 10.49
N GLN A 25 -20.76 8.86 9.70
CA GLN A 25 -20.27 8.16 8.50
C GLN A 25 -20.73 8.83 7.20
N ALA A 26 -20.01 8.55 6.12
CA ALA A 26 -20.33 8.96 4.76
C ALA A 26 -20.49 7.73 3.85
N LEU A 27 -21.44 7.79 2.93
CA LEU A 27 -21.57 6.87 1.80
C LEU A 27 -20.81 7.46 0.61
N VAL A 28 -19.93 6.66 0.03
CA VAL A 28 -19.09 7.05 -1.11
C VAL A 28 -19.31 6.07 -2.26
N GLU A 29 -19.55 6.58 -3.46
CA GLU A 29 -19.51 5.79 -4.70
C GLU A 29 -18.06 5.57 -5.12
N THR A 30 -17.65 4.33 -5.27
CA THR A 30 -16.28 3.96 -5.62
C THR A 30 -15.98 4.30 -7.08
N ALA A 31 -14.97 5.13 -7.32
CA ALA A 31 -14.44 5.42 -8.67
C ALA A 31 -13.33 4.44 -9.04
N ALA A 32 -12.45 4.14 -8.11
CA ALA A 32 -11.40 3.14 -8.25
C ALA A 32 -10.95 2.62 -6.89
N CYS A 33 -10.41 1.41 -6.87
CA CYS A 33 -9.77 0.82 -5.70
C CYS A 33 -8.52 0.04 -6.09
N GLY A 34 -7.39 0.30 -5.44
CA GLY A 34 -6.17 -0.46 -5.62
C GLY A 34 -6.24 -1.84 -4.97
N ILE A 35 -5.51 -2.80 -5.55
CA ILE A 35 -5.25 -4.08 -4.89
C ILE A 35 -3.95 -3.93 -4.10
N CYS A 36 -4.00 -4.21 -2.80
CA CYS A 36 -2.86 -4.19 -1.89
C CYS A 36 -2.19 -5.56 -1.75
N GLY A 37 -0.91 -5.56 -1.35
CA GLY A 37 -0.22 -6.79 -0.96
C GLY A 37 -0.89 -7.52 0.22
N SER A 38 -1.49 -6.78 1.14
CA SER A 38 -2.27 -7.34 2.25
C SER A 38 -3.55 -8.05 1.79
N ASP A 39 -4.19 -7.59 0.69
CA ASP A 39 -5.33 -8.29 0.10
C ASP A 39 -4.90 -9.66 -0.45
N LEU A 40 -3.74 -9.70 -1.14
CA LEU A 40 -3.17 -10.95 -1.64
C LEU A 40 -2.85 -11.93 -0.50
N SER A 41 -2.32 -11.40 0.61
CA SER A 41 -2.00 -12.19 1.81
C SER A 41 -3.26 -12.70 2.50
N ALA A 42 -4.28 -11.86 2.67
CA ALA A 42 -5.54 -12.24 3.32
C ALA A 42 -6.29 -13.33 2.55
N VAL A 43 -6.21 -13.34 1.21
CA VAL A 43 -6.81 -14.40 0.38
C VAL A 43 -5.97 -15.68 0.38
N ALA A 44 -4.62 -15.55 0.35
CA ALA A 44 -3.74 -16.71 0.26
C ALA A 44 -3.51 -17.41 1.60
N HIS A 45 -3.62 -16.70 2.71
CA HIS A 45 -3.29 -17.13 4.08
C HIS A 45 -4.36 -16.64 5.07
N THR A 46 -5.63 -16.91 4.78
CA THR A 46 -6.78 -16.38 5.55
C THR A 46 -6.68 -16.73 7.03
N ASP A 47 -6.38 -17.98 7.35
CA ASP A 47 -6.31 -18.45 8.74
C ASP A 47 -5.17 -17.80 9.52
N GLU A 48 -3.98 -17.69 8.90
CA GLU A 48 -2.82 -17.04 9.51
C GLU A 48 -3.05 -15.55 9.67
N PHE A 49 -3.67 -14.90 8.66
CA PHE A 49 -4.03 -13.48 8.72
C PHE A 49 -4.98 -13.19 9.88
N LEU A 50 -6.03 -13.97 10.04
CA LEU A 50 -7.00 -13.83 11.13
C LEU A 50 -6.40 -14.21 12.49
N ARG A 51 -5.52 -15.22 12.54
CA ARG A 51 -4.80 -15.59 13.76
C ARG A 51 -3.89 -14.46 14.21
N ALA A 52 -3.07 -13.91 13.32
CA ALA A 52 -2.20 -12.77 13.63
C ALA A 52 -2.98 -11.56 14.13
N SER A 53 -4.15 -11.29 13.56
CA SER A 53 -5.04 -10.22 14.03
C SER A 53 -5.54 -10.46 15.46
N ARG A 54 -5.96 -11.69 15.80
CA ARG A 54 -6.38 -12.06 17.15
C ARG A 54 -5.23 -11.97 18.15
N ASP A 55 -4.07 -12.52 17.78
CA ASP A 55 -2.88 -12.57 18.64
C ASP A 55 -2.34 -11.16 18.93
N SER A 56 -2.48 -10.23 18.00
CA SER A 56 -2.10 -8.82 18.18
C SER A 56 -3.12 -8.00 19.00
N GLY A 57 -4.31 -8.56 19.29
CA GLY A 57 -5.40 -7.86 19.95
C GLY A 57 -6.09 -6.79 19.10
N THR A 58 -5.77 -6.69 17.80
CA THR A 58 -6.47 -5.76 16.91
C THR A 58 -7.82 -6.30 16.46
N THR A 59 -8.82 -5.43 16.45
CA THR A 59 -10.15 -5.74 15.90
C THR A 59 -10.33 -5.22 14.48
N SER A 60 -9.35 -4.48 13.98
CA SER A 60 -9.45 -3.77 12.71
C SER A 60 -9.43 -4.69 11.48
N PHE A 61 -8.78 -5.86 11.59
CA PHE A 61 -8.59 -6.81 10.50
C PHE A 61 -9.25 -8.17 10.80
N LEU A 62 -10.44 -8.13 11.40
CA LEU A 62 -11.21 -9.33 11.74
C LEU A 62 -12.49 -9.40 10.92
N PHE A 63 -12.60 -10.45 10.14
CA PHE A 63 -13.80 -10.84 9.38
C PHE A 63 -14.09 -12.32 9.59
N ASP A 64 -15.33 -12.70 9.34
CA ASP A 64 -15.77 -14.10 9.29
C ASP A 64 -15.53 -14.64 7.87
N PRO A 65 -14.63 -15.62 7.67
CA PRO A 65 -14.31 -16.13 6.34
C PRO A 65 -15.44 -16.97 5.73
N ASP A 66 -16.38 -17.45 6.56
CA ASP A 66 -17.54 -18.23 6.11
C ASP A 66 -18.70 -17.33 5.64
N ARG A 67 -18.53 -16.00 5.71
CA ARG A 67 -19.50 -15.01 5.26
C ARG A 67 -18.99 -14.22 4.07
N PRO A 68 -19.88 -13.76 3.19
CA PRO A 68 -19.51 -12.88 2.08
C PRO A 68 -18.63 -11.70 2.52
N LEU A 69 -17.50 -11.50 1.85
CA LEU A 69 -16.57 -10.39 2.11
C LEU A 69 -16.33 -9.58 0.83
N VAL A 70 -16.55 -8.28 0.89
CA VAL A 70 -16.16 -7.34 -0.17
C VAL A 70 -14.90 -6.62 0.28
N MET A 71 -13.76 -6.94 -0.35
CA MET A 71 -12.45 -6.41 0.00
C MET A 71 -12.17 -5.04 -0.67
N GLY A 72 -10.94 -4.54 -0.48
CA GLY A 72 -10.44 -3.31 -1.09
C GLY A 72 -10.51 -2.11 -0.14
N HIS A 73 -9.34 -1.57 0.21
CA HIS A 73 -9.19 -0.47 1.16
C HIS A 73 -8.43 0.73 0.60
N GLU A 74 -7.83 0.61 -0.59
CA GLU A 74 -7.13 1.70 -1.28
C GLU A 74 -8.09 2.39 -2.28
N PHE A 75 -9.03 3.19 -1.80
CA PHE A 75 -10.13 3.70 -2.62
C PHE A 75 -10.04 5.20 -2.95
N SER A 76 -10.66 5.55 -4.05
CA SER A 76 -11.14 6.89 -4.38
C SER A 76 -12.59 6.83 -4.83
N GLY A 77 -13.34 7.92 -4.68
CA GLY A 77 -14.76 7.92 -5.03
C GLY A 77 -15.42 9.27 -4.98
N ARG A 78 -16.74 9.29 -5.02
CA ARG A 78 -17.57 10.50 -4.86
C ARG A 78 -18.49 10.37 -3.66
N VAL A 79 -18.58 11.41 -2.86
CA VAL A 79 -19.54 11.47 -1.76
C VAL A 79 -20.96 11.37 -2.33
N LEU A 80 -21.77 10.46 -1.80
CA LEU A 80 -23.19 10.34 -2.13
C LEU A 80 -24.07 11.00 -1.05
N SER A 81 -23.83 10.64 0.20
CA SER A 81 -24.64 11.13 1.34
C SER A 81 -23.91 10.92 2.66
N TYR A 82 -24.50 11.48 3.71
CA TYR A 82 -24.01 11.37 5.06
C TYR A 82 -25.02 10.69 5.98
N GLY A 83 -24.53 9.97 6.96
CA GLY A 83 -25.32 9.47 8.07
C GLY A 83 -25.65 10.58 9.09
N PRO A 84 -26.44 10.26 10.12
CA PRO A 84 -26.84 11.22 11.14
C PRO A 84 -25.66 11.93 11.79
N GLY A 85 -25.73 13.27 11.86
CA GLY A 85 -24.71 14.10 12.50
C GLY A 85 -23.36 14.18 11.80
N ALA A 86 -23.21 13.54 10.63
CA ALA A 86 -21.98 13.59 9.85
C ALA A 86 -22.00 14.80 8.90
N THR A 87 -20.84 15.42 8.71
CA THR A 87 -20.59 16.49 7.75
C THR A 87 -19.24 16.29 7.08
N GLY A 88 -19.03 16.89 5.92
CA GLY A 88 -17.78 16.79 5.16
C GLY A 88 -17.90 17.46 3.79
N PRO A 89 -17.10 17.03 2.81
CA PRO A 89 -17.20 17.55 1.44
C PRO A 89 -18.60 17.37 0.85
N GLU A 90 -19.06 18.34 0.08
CA GLU A 90 -20.40 18.32 -0.53
C GLU A 90 -20.64 17.03 -1.34
N PRO A 91 -21.90 16.49 -1.36
CA PRO A 91 -22.24 15.37 -2.24
C PRO A 91 -21.85 15.65 -3.69
N GLY A 92 -21.31 14.64 -4.39
CA GLY A 92 -20.71 14.76 -5.71
C GLY A 92 -19.21 15.08 -5.72
N THR A 93 -18.65 15.57 -4.61
CA THR A 93 -17.22 15.85 -4.51
C THR A 93 -16.39 14.57 -4.64
N GLY A 94 -15.34 14.61 -5.46
CA GLY A 94 -14.32 13.56 -5.54
C GLY A 94 -13.49 13.49 -4.25
N VAL A 95 -13.35 12.32 -3.68
CA VAL A 95 -12.66 12.11 -2.40
C VAL A 95 -11.76 10.88 -2.41
N VAL A 96 -10.77 10.91 -1.54
CA VAL A 96 -10.06 9.75 -1.00
C VAL A 96 -10.27 9.71 0.51
N GLY A 97 -9.99 8.60 1.16
CA GLY A 97 -10.16 8.54 2.61
C GLY A 97 -9.35 7.45 3.28
N LEU A 98 -9.11 7.63 4.58
CA LEU A 98 -8.57 6.57 5.40
C LEU A 98 -9.62 5.44 5.51
N PRO A 99 -9.25 4.18 5.30
CA PRO A 99 -10.20 3.09 5.12
C PRO A 99 -10.72 2.53 6.46
N TRP A 100 -11.40 3.34 7.26
CA TRP A 100 -11.96 2.90 8.53
C TRP A 100 -13.38 3.42 8.78
N ALA A 101 -14.13 2.65 9.52
CA ALA A 101 -15.43 2.99 10.04
C ALA A 101 -15.61 2.46 11.45
N VAL A 102 -16.53 3.04 12.22
CA VAL A 102 -16.89 2.57 13.56
C VAL A 102 -18.20 1.80 13.47
N ASP A 103 -18.20 0.56 13.96
CA ASP A 103 -19.42 -0.24 13.99
C ASP A 103 -20.39 0.24 15.11
N PRO A 104 -21.65 -0.25 15.12
CA PRO A 104 -22.63 0.16 16.14
C PRO A 104 -22.19 -0.16 17.57
N GLY A 105 -21.23 -1.05 17.77
CA GLY A 105 -20.63 -1.37 19.07
C GLY A 105 -19.49 -0.45 19.47
N GLY A 106 -19.16 0.57 18.67
CA GLY A 106 -18.06 1.50 18.92
C GLY A 106 -16.68 0.97 18.55
N VAL A 107 -16.61 -0.15 17.83
CA VAL A 107 -15.34 -0.78 17.43
C VAL A 107 -14.90 -0.25 16.07
N VAL A 108 -13.63 0.16 15.98
CA VAL A 108 -13.00 0.56 14.72
C VAL A 108 -12.76 -0.68 13.84
N ARG A 109 -13.23 -0.61 12.61
CA ARG A 109 -13.05 -1.64 11.58
C ARG A 109 -12.35 -1.05 10.36
N THR A 110 -11.49 -1.84 9.75
CA THR A 110 -10.95 -1.48 8.43
C THR A 110 -11.95 -1.88 7.36
N VAL A 111 -12.33 -0.91 6.53
CA VAL A 111 -13.20 -1.12 5.37
C VAL A 111 -12.51 -2.10 4.41
N GLY A 112 -13.26 -3.10 3.96
CA GLY A 112 -12.71 -4.18 3.13
C GLY A 112 -12.12 -5.37 3.90
N TYR A 113 -11.93 -5.24 5.23
CA TYR A 113 -11.58 -6.34 6.14
C TYR A 113 -12.64 -6.54 7.22
N SER A 114 -13.88 -6.29 6.87
CA SER A 114 -15.04 -6.45 7.76
C SER A 114 -16.27 -6.85 6.96
N ASN A 115 -17.00 -7.86 7.42
CA ASN A 115 -18.28 -8.23 6.79
C ASN A 115 -19.37 -7.16 7.02
N ALA A 116 -19.16 -6.21 7.94
CA ALA A 116 -20.08 -5.09 8.18
C ALA A 116 -19.81 -3.88 7.26
N PHE A 117 -18.57 -3.71 6.79
CA PHE A 117 -18.15 -2.58 5.99
C PHE A 117 -17.51 -3.07 4.68
N PRO A 118 -18.33 -3.22 3.61
CA PRO A 118 -17.82 -3.62 2.29
C PRO A 118 -16.78 -2.62 1.79
N GLY A 119 -15.74 -3.14 1.17
CA GLY A 119 -14.64 -2.36 0.61
C GLY A 119 -14.87 -1.90 -0.83
N GLY A 120 -13.84 -1.27 -1.39
CA GLY A 120 -13.87 -0.65 -2.71
C GLY A 120 -13.93 -1.61 -3.90
N PHE A 121 -13.95 -2.94 -3.66
CA PHE A 121 -14.34 -3.91 -4.69
C PHE A 121 -15.87 -4.04 -4.80
N GLY A 122 -16.60 -3.08 -4.25
CA GLY A 122 -18.01 -2.81 -4.42
C GLY A 122 -18.25 -1.40 -4.99
N GLU A 123 -19.43 -1.18 -5.57
CA GLU A 123 -19.81 0.13 -6.13
C GLU A 123 -19.93 1.23 -5.08
N ARG A 124 -20.14 0.87 -3.80
CA ARG A 124 -20.34 1.81 -2.69
C ARG A 124 -19.65 1.31 -1.44
N ILE A 125 -19.10 2.25 -0.69
CA ILE A 125 -18.45 2.01 0.60
C ILE A 125 -18.99 3.00 1.65
N VAL A 126 -18.90 2.60 2.91
CA VAL A 126 -19.16 3.48 4.05
C VAL A 126 -17.86 3.65 4.83
N VAL A 127 -17.50 4.90 5.10
CA VAL A 127 -16.33 5.29 5.89
C VAL A 127 -16.68 6.38 6.89
N GLN A 128 -15.84 6.62 7.88
CA GLN A 128 -15.96 7.78 8.74
C GLN A 128 -15.85 9.07 7.93
N ALA A 129 -16.81 9.99 8.06
CA ALA A 129 -16.86 11.23 7.26
C ALA A 129 -15.61 12.10 7.46
N GLN A 130 -15.09 12.15 8.69
CA GLN A 130 -13.84 12.88 9.02
C GLN A 130 -12.58 12.27 8.41
N ALA A 131 -12.66 11.05 7.87
CA ALA A 131 -11.55 10.40 7.19
C ALA A 131 -11.42 10.81 5.72
N LEU A 132 -12.41 11.53 5.17
CA LEU A 132 -12.46 11.92 3.78
C LEU A 132 -11.68 13.21 3.51
N LEU A 133 -10.93 13.22 2.42
CA LEU A 133 -10.24 14.39 1.89
C LEU A 133 -10.68 14.63 0.45
N PRO A 134 -11.04 15.89 0.08
CA PRO A 134 -11.33 16.25 -1.30
C PRO A 134 -10.12 16.03 -2.21
N VAL A 135 -10.35 15.42 -3.36
CA VAL A 135 -9.32 15.28 -4.40
C VAL A 135 -9.23 16.58 -5.18
N PRO A 136 -8.04 17.21 -5.25
CA PRO A 136 -7.84 18.40 -6.04
C PRO A 136 -8.18 18.17 -7.52
N PRO A 137 -8.77 19.17 -8.25
CA PRO A 137 -9.17 19.01 -9.65
C PRO A 137 -8.01 18.67 -10.61
N SER A 138 -6.77 18.96 -10.22
CA SER A 138 -5.56 18.62 -11.00
C SER A 138 -5.24 17.13 -11.02
N LEU A 139 -5.81 16.34 -10.12
CA LEU A 139 -5.53 14.91 -9.99
C LEU A 139 -6.72 14.08 -10.50
N ASP A 140 -6.45 13.13 -11.40
CA ASP A 140 -7.47 12.15 -11.82
C ASP A 140 -8.00 11.38 -10.61
N LEU A 141 -9.34 11.34 -10.49
CA LEU A 141 -9.98 10.74 -9.32
C LEU A 141 -9.62 9.26 -9.13
N GLY A 142 -9.50 8.50 -10.22
CA GLY A 142 -9.12 7.10 -10.11
C GLY A 142 -7.67 6.91 -9.68
N LEU A 143 -6.77 7.77 -10.14
CA LEU A 143 -5.36 7.74 -9.74
C LEU A 143 -5.16 8.20 -8.29
N ALA A 144 -6.08 9.01 -7.77
CA ALA A 144 -6.05 9.44 -6.37
C ALA A 144 -6.12 8.26 -5.37
N ALA A 145 -6.61 7.08 -5.78
CA ALA A 145 -6.58 5.86 -4.98
C ALA A 145 -5.17 5.45 -4.53
N LEU A 146 -4.12 5.90 -5.25
CA LEU A 146 -2.72 5.66 -4.87
C LEU A 146 -2.29 6.44 -3.63
N THR A 147 -3.09 7.37 -3.13
CA THR A 147 -2.78 8.11 -1.90
C THR A 147 -2.53 7.16 -0.74
N GLU A 148 -3.36 6.12 -0.60
CA GLU A 148 -3.26 5.16 0.51
C GLU A 148 -1.93 4.41 0.50
N PRO A 149 -1.56 3.62 -0.53
CA PRO A 149 -0.35 2.81 -0.49
C PRO A 149 0.95 3.66 -0.48
N LEU A 150 0.93 4.85 -1.08
CA LEU A 150 2.07 5.75 -1.02
C LEU A 150 2.23 6.38 0.36
N ALA A 151 1.12 6.70 1.04
CA ALA A 151 1.15 7.23 2.41
C ALA A 151 1.78 6.25 3.40
N VAL A 152 1.69 4.93 3.16
CA VAL A 152 2.42 3.92 3.96
C VAL A 152 3.93 4.15 3.84
N GLY A 153 4.46 4.32 2.63
CA GLY A 153 5.87 4.61 2.39
C GLY A 153 6.30 5.93 3.05
N PHE A 154 5.64 7.03 2.72
CA PHE A 154 5.94 8.36 3.25
C PHE A 154 5.84 8.43 4.77
N GLY A 155 4.78 7.88 5.34
CA GLY A 155 4.53 7.93 6.78
C GLY A 155 5.53 7.15 7.60
N ASN A 156 6.04 6.04 7.08
CA ASN A 156 7.06 5.28 7.79
C ASN A 156 8.43 5.93 7.68
N ILE A 157 8.77 6.52 6.53
CA ILE A 157 10.00 7.32 6.41
C ILE A 157 9.94 8.58 7.29
N ALA A 158 8.78 9.24 7.42
CA ALA A 158 8.62 10.40 8.31
C ALA A 158 8.95 10.09 9.78
N ARG A 159 8.76 8.84 10.21
CA ARG A 159 9.03 8.36 11.57
C ARG A 159 10.40 7.67 11.73
N SER A 160 11.18 7.57 10.67
CA SER A 160 12.49 6.92 10.68
C SER A 160 13.62 7.88 11.02
N ALA A 161 14.80 7.32 11.27
CA ALA A 161 16.04 8.07 11.43
C ALA A 161 16.60 8.61 10.10
N ALA A 162 15.96 8.36 8.96
CA ALA A 162 16.41 8.86 7.66
C ALA A 162 16.39 10.39 7.61
N GLY A 163 17.49 10.97 7.19
CA GLY A 163 17.66 12.41 6.99
C GLY A 163 18.67 12.68 5.89
N LYS A 164 19.10 13.94 5.78
CA LYS A 164 20.09 14.35 4.78
C LYS A 164 21.34 13.46 4.84
N ASP A 165 21.79 13.02 3.66
CA ASP A 165 22.97 12.17 3.47
C ASP A 165 22.93 10.81 4.21
N THR A 166 21.75 10.37 4.70
CA THR A 166 21.58 9.04 5.29
C THR A 166 21.54 7.99 4.20
N PRO A 167 22.48 7.00 4.17
CA PRO A 167 22.39 5.88 3.24
C PRO A 167 21.11 5.09 3.47
N ALA A 168 20.42 4.71 2.40
CA ALA A 168 19.17 4.00 2.53
C ALA A 168 19.02 2.88 1.49
N VAL A 169 18.39 1.80 1.92
CA VAL A 169 18.06 0.65 1.06
C VAL A 169 16.57 0.39 1.13
N VAL A 170 15.92 0.27 -0.03
CA VAL A 170 14.53 -0.14 -0.12
C VAL A 170 14.47 -1.53 -0.75
N VAL A 171 13.97 -2.49 0.00
CA VAL A 171 13.78 -3.88 -0.43
C VAL A 171 12.31 -4.09 -0.80
N GLY A 172 12.05 -4.31 -2.10
CA GLY A 172 10.73 -4.37 -2.69
C GLY A 172 10.25 -3.01 -3.21
N CYS A 173 10.12 -2.90 -4.54
CA CYS A 173 9.69 -1.70 -5.25
C CYS A 173 8.22 -1.81 -5.72
N GLY A 174 7.33 -2.39 -4.90
CA GLY A 174 5.89 -2.20 -5.03
C GLY A 174 5.48 -0.78 -4.65
N PRO A 175 4.18 -0.42 -4.69
CA PRO A 175 3.72 0.96 -4.43
C PRO A 175 4.22 1.54 -3.11
N VAL A 176 4.22 0.75 -2.03
CA VAL A 176 4.73 1.16 -0.71
C VAL A 176 6.25 1.45 -0.77
N GLY A 177 7.02 0.56 -1.41
CA GLY A 177 8.47 0.75 -1.54
C GLY A 177 8.82 1.94 -2.44
N LEU A 178 8.06 2.17 -3.53
CA LEU A 178 8.22 3.34 -4.38
C LEU A 178 7.87 4.64 -3.62
N GLY A 179 6.84 4.61 -2.78
CA GLY A 179 6.54 5.70 -1.84
C GLY A 179 7.69 5.96 -0.86
N ALA A 180 8.32 4.90 -0.35
CA ALA A 180 9.49 5.03 0.52
C ALA A 180 10.71 5.60 -0.22
N VAL A 181 10.97 5.18 -1.48
CA VAL A 181 12.02 5.78 -2.32
C VAL A 181 11.81 7.28 -2.48
N ALA A 182 10.60 7.70 -2.89
CA ALA A 182 10.28 9.12 -3.06
C ALA A 182 10.44 9.91 -1.75
N ALA A 183 9.97 9.34 -0.63
CA ALA A 183 10.08 9.98 0.69
C ALA A 183 11.53 10.14 1.16
N LEU A 184 12.38 9.14 0.93
CA LEU A 184 13.82 9.20 1.24
C LEU A 184 14.51 10.28 0.45
N LEU A 185 14.24 10.35 -0.86
CA LEU A 185 14.81 11.38 -1.74
C LEU A 185 14.34 12.79 -1.34
N GLU A 186 13.06 12.97 -1.02
CA GLU A 186 12.51 14.24 -0.54
C GLU A 186 13.19 14.72 0.75
N ARG A 187 13.64 13.80 1.61
CA ARG A 187 14.38 14.10 2.85
C ARG A 187 15.88 14.33 2.61
N GLY A 188 16.35 14.22 1.37
CA GLY A 188 17.76 14.34 1.02
C GLY A 188 18.60 13.15 1.48
N ALA A 189 17.99 11.99 1.73
CA ALA A 189 18.73 10.77 2.03
C ALA A 189 19.57 10.34 0.81
N GLY A 190 20.73 9.73 1.07
CA GLY A 190 21.58 9.26 -0.01
C GLY A 190 22.87 8.61 0.46
N PRO A 191 23.36 7.63 -0.31
CA PRO A 191 22.72 7.04 -1.49
C PRO A 191 21.45 6.26 -1.16
N VAL A 192 20.44 6.29 -2.06
CA VAL A 192 19.24 5.48 -1.97
C VAL A 192 19.35 4.35 -3.00
N VAL A 193 19.42 3.12 -2.53
CA VAL A 193 19.47 1.91 -3.37
C VAL A 193 18.12 1.18 -3.28
N ALA A 194 17.47 0.95 -4.43
CA ALA A 194 16.22 0.22 -4.50
C ALA A 194 16.43 -1.19 -5.10
N SER A 195 15.84 -2.20 -4.47
CA SER A 195 16.04 -3.60 -4.83
C SER A 195 14.71 -4.29 -5.10
N ASP A 196 14.56 -4.89 -6.27
CA ASP A 196 13.40 -5.71 -6.64
C ASP A 196 13.79 -6.73 -7.72
N PRO A 197 13.28 -7.96 -7.72
CA PRO A 197 13.53 -8.93 -8.81
C PRO A 197 12.91 -8.46 -10.14
N SER A 198 11.84 -7.66 -10.12
CA SER A 198 11.13 -7.18 -11.32
C SER A 198 11.87 -6.04 -12.01
N PRO A 199 12.25 -6.19 -13.30
CA PRO A 199 12.81 -5.08 -14.08
C PRO A 199 11.85 -3.90 -14.20
N LEU A 200 10.54 -4.16 -14.31
CA LEU A 200 9.49 -3.14 -14.36
C LEU A 200 9.49 -2.26 -13.10
N ARG A 201 9.56 -2.89 -11.92
CA ARG A 201 9.57 -2.20 -10.64
C ARG A 201 10.88 -1.47 -10.39
N ARG A 202 12.03 -2.06 -10.79
CA ARG A 202 13.33 -1.37 -10.74
C ARG A 202 13.34 -0.13 -11.61
N ALA A 203 12.78 -0.20 -12.84
CA ALA A 203 12.67 0.95 -13.72
C ALA A 203 11.80 2.07 -13.11
N ALA A 204 10.73 1.73 -12.41
CA ALA A 204 9.92 2.71 -11.69
C ALA A 204 10.71 3.40 -10.56
N ALA A 205 11.49 2.66 -9.77
CA ALA A 205 12.36 3.23 -8.74
C ALA A 205 13.44 4.15 -9.33
N ALA A 206 14.02 3.77 -10.47
CA ALA A 206 14.99 4.60 -11.18
C ALA A 206 14.36 5.92 -11.68
N ARG A 207 13.14 5.87 -12.26
CA ARG A 207 12.40 7.08 -12.67
C ARG A 207 12.10 8.02 -11.52
N LEU A 208 11.87 7.50 -10.31
CA LEU A 208 11.70 8.32 -9.11
C LEU A 208 13.01 8.95 -8.63
N GLY A 209 14.16 8.56 -9.18
CA GLY A 209 15.46 9.13 -8.84
C GLY A 209 16.27 8.31 -7.84
N ALA A 210 15.97 7.00 -7.62
CA ALA A 210 16.85 6.14 -6.84
C ALA A 210 18.27 6.18 -7.40
N HIS A 211 19.27 6.34 -6.52
CA HIS A 211 20.67 6.48 -6.93
C HIS A 211 21.24 5.22 -7.58
N ALA A 212 20.70 4.06 -7.21
CA ALA A 212 20.94 2.80 -7.88
C ALA A 212 19.74 1.86 -7.73
N VAL A 213 19.57 0.97 -8.71
CA VAL A 213 18.56 -0.09 -8.67
C VAL A 213 19.23 -1.43 -8.92
N VAL A 214 18.85 -2.47 -8.16
CA VAL A 214 19.50 -3.77 -8.28
C VAL A 214 18.52 -4.93 -8.30
N ASP A 215 18.90 -5.97 -9.02
CA ASP A 215 18.33 -7.29 -8.89
C ASP A 215 18.99 -8.00 -7.70
N PRO A 216 18.21 -8.38 -6.66
CA PRO A 216 18.79 -9.03 -5.47
C PRO A 216 19.40 -10.42 -5.75
N ALA A 217 19.12 -11.00 -6.93
CA ALA A 217 19.77 -12.24 -7.37
C ALA A 217 21.17 -11.98 -7.94
N ALA A 218 21.43 -10.76 -8.48
CA ALA A 218 22.71 -10.41 -9.06
C ALA A 218 23.65 -9.69 -8.08
N GLN A 219 23.09 -8.84 -7.19
CA GLN A 219 23.90 -7.99 -6.30
C GLN A 219 23.18 -7.75 -4.97
N ASP A 220 23.93 -7.76 -3.88
CA ASP A 220 23.41 -7.39 -2.55
C ASP A 220 23.19 -5.88 -2.46
N PRO A 221 21.94 -5.41 -2.21
CA PRO A 221 21.62 -3.98 -2.17
C PRO A 221 22.27 -3.25 -0.99
N VAL A 222 22.47 -3.93 0.15
CA VAL A 222 23.08 -3.32 1.32
C VAL A 222 24.57 -3.08 1.07
N ARG A 223 25.24 -4.06 0.45
CA ARG A 223 26.64 -3.91 0.06
C ARG A 223 26.83 -2.80 -0.95
N LEU A 224 26.00 -2.75 -2.00
CA LEU A 224 26.08 -1.65 -2.98
C LEU A 224 25.84 -0.29 -2.33
N CYS A 225 24.88 -0.17 -1.43
CA CYS A 225 24.61 1.06 -0.70
C CYS A 225 25.85 1.51 0.12
N ALA A 226 26.52 0.58 0.79
CA ALA A 226 27.74 0.86 1.54
C ALA A 226 28.90 1.30 0.63
N GLU A 227 29.06 0.67 -0.53
CA GLU A 227 30.07 1.05 -1.54
C GLU A 227 29.84 2.48 -2.05
N LEU A 228 28.59 2.83 -2.37
CA LEU A 228 28.19 4.17 -2.82
C LEU A 228 28.29 5.23 -1.72
N ALA A 229 28.09 4.86 -0.45
CA ALA A 229 28.20 5.74 0.70
C ALA A 229 29.66 6.09 1.05
N GLY A 230 30.65 5.41 0.47
CA GLY A 230 32.07 5.67 0.66
C GLY A 230 32.72 4.88 1.81
N ALA A 231 34.02 5.12 2.04
CA ALA A 231 34.89 4.29 2.86
C ALA A 231 34.55 4.22 4.37
N ARG A 232 33.70 5.10 4.89
CA ARG A 232 33.31 5.10 6.31
C ARG A 232 31.94 4.46 6.47
N PRO A 233 31.82 3.34 7.21
CA PRO A 233 30.53 2.77 7.56
C PRO A 233 29.65 3.83 8.25
N ARG A 234 28.44 4.02 7.74
CA ARG A 234 27.44 4.93 8.33
C ARG A 234 26.21 4.13 8.71
N PRO A 235 25.49 4.51 9.79
CA PRO A 235 24.17 3.98 10.04
C PRO A 235 23.30 4.11 8.78
N THR A 236 22.62 3.05 8.44
CA THR A 236 21.80 2.95 7.23
C THR A 236 20.35 2.78 7.63
N VAL A 237 19.42 3.30 6.85
CA VAL A 237 18.00 2.96 7.00
C VAL A 237 17.65 1.92 5.94
N VAL A 238 17.11 0.78 6.37
CA VAL A 238 16.63 -0.27 5.47
C VAL A 238 15.12 -0.34 5.57
N VAL A 239 14.45 -0.19 4.44
CA VAL A 239 12.98 -0.28 4.33
C VAL A 239 12.64 -1.62 3.70
N ASN A 240 12.19 -2.59 4.50
CA ASN A 240 11.78 -3.89 4.02
C ASN A 240 10.27 -3.89 3.72
N CYS A 241 9.93 -3.80 2.44
CA CYS A 241 8.55 -3.79 1.93
C CYS A 241 8.10 -5.17 1.43
N VAL A 242 8.87 -6.22 1.64
CA VAL A 242 8.52 -7.58 1.22
C VAL A 242 8.16 -8.48 2.40
N GLY A 243 7.11 -9.29 2.22
CA GLY A 243 6.66 -10.28 3.20
C GLY A 243 7.23 -11.67 2.91
N VAL A 244 8.56 -11.76 2.75
CA VAL A 244 9.24 -13.04 2.45
C VAL A 244 9.89 -13.59 3.71
N PRO A 245 9.55 -14.82 4.14
CA PRO A 245 10.19 -15.45 5.29
C PRO A 245 11.73 -15.49 5.16
N GLY A 246 12.42 -15.26 6.27
CA GLY A 246 13.89 -15.23 6.33
C GLY A 246 14.53 -13.92 5.89
N MET A 247 13.76 -13.00 5.28
CA MET A 247 14.32 -11.72 4.80
C MET A 247 14.83 -10.85 5.96
N LEU A 248 14.09 -10.75 7.05
CA LEU A 248 14.52 -9.98 8.22
C LEU A 248 15.82 -10.54 8.82
N ASN A 249 15.94 -11.87 8.92
CA ASN A 249 17.16 -12.51 9.38
C ASN A 249 18.34 -12.25 8.42
N ARG A 250 18.11 -12.34 7.11
CA ARG A 250 19.14 -12.00 6.09
C ARG A 250 19.62 -10.55 6.26
N LEU A 251 18.71 -9.60 6.45
CA LEU A 251 19.04 -8.20 6.68
C LEU A 251 19.89 -8.02 7.94
N LEU A 252 19.54 -8.66 9.06
CA LEU A 252 20.35 -8.63 10.28
C LEU A 252 21.80 -9.04 10.04
N HIS A 253 22.04 -10.03 9.16
CA HIS A 253 23.39 -10.49 8.85
C HIS A 253 24.16 -9.54 7.92
N THR A 254 23.48 -8.80 7.03
CA THR A 254 24.12 -7.99 5.98
C THR A 254 24.28 -6.52 6.35
N VAL A 255 23.37 -5.95 7.15
CA VAL A 255 23.40 -4.52 7.49
C VAL A 255 24.61 -4.10 8.33
N PRO A 256 25.12 -2.87 8.18
CA PRO A 256 26.16 -2.31 9.04
C PRO A 256 25.64 -2.07 10.47
N ARG A 257 26.58 -1.80 11.38
CA ARG A 257 26.27 -1.43 12.76
C ARG A 257 25.45 -0.13 12.83
N GLY A 258 24.47 -0.08 13.75
CA GLY A 258 23.62 1.09 13.99
C GLY A 258 22.52 1.28 12.95
N THR A 259 22.21 0.26 12.13
CA THR A 259 21.15 0.32 11.14
C THR A 259 19.77 0.31 11.78
N GLU A 260 18.87 1.13 11.25
CA GLU A 260 17.42 1.03 11.49
C GLU A 260 16.77 0.22 10.36
N ILE A 261 16.05 -0.84 10.69
CA ILE A 261 15.24 -1.63 9.76
C ILE A 261 13.77 -1.32 9.99
N LEU A 262 13.10 -0.79 8.96
CA LEU A 262 11.66 -0.60 8.93
C LEU A 262 11.03 -1.83 8.27
N GLN A 263 10.40 -2.70 9.05
CA GLN A 263 9.69 -3.88 8.56
C GLN A 263 8.24 -3.49 8.26
N ILE A 264 7.91 -3.31 6.98
CA ILE A 264 6.58 -2.95 6.48
C ILE A 264 5.91 -4.16 5.84
N GLY A 265 6.67 -4.97 5.11
CA GLY A 265 6.15 -6.19 4.47
C GLY A 265 5.70 -7.21 5.51
N GLY A 266 4.42 -7.61 5.48
CA GLY A 266 3.86 -8.60 6.41
C GLY A 266 4.24 -10.02 6.01
N VAL A 267 4.91 -10.76 6.90
CA VAL A 267 5.10 -12.22 6.80
C VAL A 267 3.97 -12.88 7.56
N MET A 268 3.16 -13.70 6.90
CA MET A 268 1.96 -14.31 7.51
C MET A 268 2.30 -15.56 8.34
N THR A 269 3.47 -16.14 8.13
CA THR A 269 3.96 -17.31 8.88
C THR A 269 4.99 -16.88 9.93
N GLU A 270 5.38 -17.81 10.80
CA GLU A 270 6.51 -17.57 11.69
C GLU A 270 7.78 -17.28 10.90
N ASP A 271 8.55 -16.28 11.34
CA ASP A 271 9.85 -15.92 10.77
C ASP A 271 10.94 -15.98 11.84
N VAL A 272 11.97 -16.79 11.60
CA VAL A 272 13.04 -17.04 12.57
C VAL A 272 14.15 -16.03 12.37
N ILE A 273 14.49 -15.29 13.42
CA ILE A 273 15.65 -14.39 13.45
C ILE A 273 16.70 -14.86 14.47
N ARG A 274 17.94 -14.43 14.29
CA ARG A 274 19.04 -14.64 15.26
C ARG A 274 19.31 -13.34 16.02
N PRO A 275 18.69 -13.11 17.19
CA PRO A 275 18.70 -11.78 17.84
C PRO A 275 20.10 -11.31 18.23
N VAL A 276 21.01 -12.22 18.63
CA VAL A 276 22.38 -11.86 19.03
C VAL A 276 23.15 -11.13 17.92
N VAL A 277 22.87 -11.43 16.65
CA VAL A 277 23.50 -10.73 15.50
C VAL A 277 23.07 -9.26 15.48
N GLY A 278 21.77 -9.00 15.70
CA GLY A 278 21.24 -7.64 15.82
C GLY A 278 21.82 -6.90 17.03
N ILE A 279 21.94 -7.57 18.19
CA ILE A 279 22.53 -7.01 19.40
C ILE A 279 24.00 -6.57 19.15
N TYR A 280 24.81 -7.43 18.53
CA TYR A 280 26.22 -7.11 18.26
C TYR A 280 26.40 -5.98 17.26
N LYS A 281 25.40 -5.76 16.40
CA LYS A 281 25.38 -4.66 15.43
C LYS A 281 24.60 -3.42 15.90
N ASP A 282 24.00 -3.45 17.07
CA ASP A 282 23.18 -2.36 17.59
C ASP A 282 22.07 -1.96 16.61
N VAL A 283 21.34 -2.98 16.09
CA VAL A 283 20.29 -2.78 15.09
C VAL A 283 18.97 -2.45 15.76
N THR A 284 18.31 -1.41 15.28
CA THR A 284 16.91 -1.10 15.63
C THR A 284 15.98 -1.72 14.60
N ILE A 285 14.96 -2.47 15.03
CA ILE A 285 13.89 -2.98 14.17
C ILE A 285 12.60 -2.29 14.58
N ARG A 286 11.97 -1.62 13.61
CA ARG A 286 10.65 -1.05 13.78
C ARG A 286 9.64 -1.83 12.94
N MET A 287 8.68 -2.46 13.59
CA MET A 287 7.52 -3.07 12.92
C MET A 287 6.52 -1.98 12.58
N CYS A 288 6.11 -1.91 11.31
CA CYS A 288 5.36 -0.79 10.75
C CYS A 288 4.04 -1.29 10.15
N LEU A 289 2.91 -0.88 10.71
CA LEU A 289 1.58 -1.23 10.19
C LEU A 289 0.98 -0.11 9.36
N THR A 290 0.97 1.11 9.90
CA THR A 290 0.22 2.25 9.38
C THR A 290 1.06 3.53 9.40
N TYR A 291 0.44 4.63 9.05
CA TYR A 291 1.05 5.96 8.95
C TYR A 291 0.25 6.98 9.79
N PRO A 292 0.89 8.10 10.20
CA PRO A 292 0.18 9.21 10.82
C PRO A 292 -0.84 9.82 9.84
N PRO A 293 -2.07 10.15 10.28
CA PRO A 293 -3.14 10.66 9.39
C PRO A 293 -2.73 11.87 8.55
N GLU A 294 -1.89 12.75 9.08
CA GLU A 294 -1.38 13.93 8.36
C GLU A 294 -0.53 13.54 7.14
N GLN A 295 0.10 12.38 7.15
CA GLN A 295 0.87 11.90 6.00
C GLN A 295 -0.04 11.47 4.82
N PHE A 296 -1.28 11.08 5.09
CA PHE A 296 -2.25 10.79 4.05
C PHE A 296 -2.59 12.06 3.24
N GLY A 297 -2.93 13.15 3.92
CA GLY A 297 -3.19 14.43 3.26
C GLY A 297 -1.97 15.01 2.55
N ALA A 298 -0.80 14.91 3.18
CA ALA A 298 0.44 15.34 2.57
C ALA A 298 0.80 14.52 1.31
N THR A 299 0.45 13.23 1.28
CA THR A 299 0.68 12.38 0.11
C THR A 299 -0.28 12.72 -1.03
N LEU A 300 -1.57 12.98 -0.72
CA LEU A 300 -2.53 13.48 -1.69
C LEU A 300 -2.06 14.79 -2.34
N ALA A 301 -1.53 15.72 -1.54
CA ALA A 301 -0.97 16.97 -2.06
C ALA A 301 0.21 16.72 -3.01
N ARG A 302 1.14 15.80 -2.67
CA ARG A 302 2.27 15.45 -3.55
C ARG A 302 1.84 14.90 -4.90
N LEU A 303 0.79 14.08 -4.92
CA LEU A 303 0.20 13.55 -6.16
C LEU A 303 -0.44 14.68 -6.98
N ALA A 304 -1.20 15.56 -6.34
CA ALA A 304 -1.88 16.67 -7.01
C ALA A 304 -0.91 17.74 -7.55
N GLU A 305 0.23 17.92 -6.90
CA GLU A 305 1.32 18.82 -7.30
C GLU A 305 2.26 18.20 -8.34
N GLY A 306 2.04 16.94 -8.73
CA GLY A 306 2.88 16.24 -9.71
C GLY A 306 4.28 15.88 -9.23
N ARG A 307 4.54 15.90 -7.91
CA ARG A 307 5.85 15.47 -7.36
C ARG A 307 6.07 13.96 -7.51
N ILE A 308 4.97 13.22 -7.64
CA ILE A 308 4.96 11.82 -8.01
C ILE A 308 3.90 11.69 -9.10
N ASP A 309 4.30 11.12 -10.23
CA ASP A 309 3.34 10.78 -11.28
C ASP A 309 2.64 9.45 -10.95
N PRO A 310 1.37 9.49 -10.51
CA PRO A 310 0.64 8.28 -10.19
C PRO A 310 0.35 7.43 -11.43
N ALA A 311 0.28 8.04 -12.62
CA ALA A 311 -0.01 7.32 -13.85
C ALA A 311 1.12 6.33 -14.20
N SER A 312 2.36 6.65 -13.85
CA SER A 312 3.51 5.77 -14.06
C SER A 312 3.54 4.54 -13.16
N LEU A 313 2.77 4.55 -12.08
CA LEU A 313 2.70 3.47 -11.09
C LEU A 313 1.53 2.51 -11.34
N VAL A 314 0.46 2.99 -12.00
CA VAL A 314 -0.69 2.15 -12.38
C VAL A 314 -0.41 1.46 -13.70
N THR A 315 -0.16 0.17 -13.66
CA THR A 315 0.21 -0.63 -14.83
C THR A 315 -0.91 -1.49 -15.36
N GLY A 316 -2.03 -1.58 -14.63
CA GLY A 316 -3.19 -2.34 -15.06
C GLY A 316 -4.49 -1.80 -14.45
N GLU A 317 -5.59 -2.04 -15.16
CA GLU A 317 -6.95 -1.77 -14.69
C GLU A 317 -7.84 -2.97 -14.99
N ALA A 318 -8.80 -3.23 -14.12
CA ALA A 318 -9.79 -4.30 -14.31
C ALA A 318 -11.15 -3.89 -13.73
N GLY A 319 -12.21 -4.48 -14.24
CA GLY A 319 -13.52 -4.44 -13.59
C GLY A 319 -13.65 -5.55 -12.54
N PHE A 320 -14.80 -5.62 -11.89
CA PHE A 320 -15.06 -6.64 -10.88
C PHE A 320 -14.86 -8.08 -11.39
N GLY A 321 -15.26 -8.37 -12.64
CA GLY A 321 -15.08 -9.70 -13.25
C GLY A 321 -13.62 -10.07 -13.49
N GLY A 322 -12.69 -9.10 -13.47
CA GLY A 322 -11.26 -9.31 -13.67
C GLY A 322 -10.46 -9.48 -12.38
N LEU A 323 -11.09 -9.48 -11.19
CA LEU A 323 -10.38 -9.52 -9.91
C LEU A 323 -9.50 -10.75 -9.73
N ASP A 324 -10.00 -11.95 -10.01
CA ASP A 324 -9.20 -13.19 -9.91
C ASP A 324 -7.97 -13.12 -10.81
N ALA A 325 -8.10 -12.60 -12.03
CA ALA A 325 -6.99 -12.41 -12.96
C ALA A 325 -6.00 -11.35 -12.46
N ALA A 326 -6.50 -10.26 -11.86
CA ALA A 326 -5.68 -9.20 -11.27
C ALA A 326 -4.87 -9.71 -10.07
N PHE A 327 -5.50 -10.48 -9.18
CA PHE A 327 -4.81 -11.13 -8.05
C PHE A 327 -3.73 -12.10 -8.53
N ALA A 328 -4.03 -12.91 -9.55
CA ALA A 328 -3.06 -13.83 -10.14
C ALA A 328 -1.88 -13.11 -10.78
N SER A 329 -2.12 -12.00 -11.50
CA SER A 329 -1.06 -11.22 -12.16
C SER A 329 -0.14 -10.50 -11.15
N LEU A 330 -0.70 -9.97 -10.05
CA LEU A 330 0.08 -9.29 -9.00
C LEU A 330 0.97 -10.24 -8.19
N ARG A 331 0.71 -11.55 -8.22
CA ARG A 331 1.62 -12.57 -7.67
C ARG A 331 2.88 -12.78 -8.53
N ARG A 332 2.87 -12.28 -9.77
CA ARG A 332 4.02 -12.25 -10.69
C ARG A 332 4.52 -10.80 -10.79
N PRO A 333 5.55 -10.43 -10.02
CA PRO A 333 5.95 -9.02 -9.84
C PRO A 333 6.45 -8.35 -11.13
N GLU A 334 6.79 -9.14 -12.15
CA GLU A 334 7.21 -8.66 -13.47
C GLU A 334 6.05 -8.12 -14.33
N GLU A 335 4.79 -8.47 -14.02
CA GLU A 335 3.65 -8.06 -14.83
C GLU A 335 3.11 -6.68 -14.44
N HIS A 336 3.01 -6.44 -13.11
CA HIS A 336 2.37 -5.23 -12.61
C HIS A 336 3.04 -4.63 -11.39
N ILE A 337 2.97 -3.28 -11.29
CA ILE A 337 3.28 -2.51 -10.08
C ILE A 337 2.00 -2.37 -9.26
N LYS A 338 0.95 -1.75 -9.85
CA LYS A 338 -0.38 -1.56 -9.26
C LYS A 338 -1.46 -1.82 -10.29
N VAL A 339 -2.50 -2.53 -9.87
CA VAL A 339 -3.75 -2.71 -10.62
C VAL A 339 -4.86 -1.98 -9.88
N LEU A 340 -5.63 -1.17 -10.60
CA LEU A 340 -6.84 -0.52 -10.09
C LEU A 340 -8.08 -1.30 -10.53
N ILE A 341 -9.00 -1.49 -9.61
CA ILE A 341 -10.33 -2.02 -9.88
C ILE A 341 -11.28 -0.84 -10.09
N ARG A 342 -11.97 -0.85 -11.23
CA ARG A 342 -12.96 0.17 -11.60
C ARG A 342 -14.35 -0.48 -11.70
N PRO A 343 -15.30 -0.10 -10.84
CA PRO A 343 -16.63 -0.72 -10.80
C PRO A 343 -17.40 -0.73 -12.12
N GLY A 344 -17.25 0.32 -12.92
CA GLY A 344 -17.91 0.47 -14.22
C GLY A 344 -17.25 -0.26 -15.39
N GLN A 345 -16.06 -0.82 -15.21
CA GLN A 345 -15.32 -1.49 -16.28
C GLN A 345 -15.82 -2.92 -16.46
N GLY A 346 -16.13 -3.28 -17.71
CA GLY A 346 -16.50 -4.64 -18.08
C GLY A 346 -15.29 -5.55 -18.32
N GLY A 347 -15.54 -6.85 -18.54
CA GLY A 347 -14.50 -7.83 -18.87
C GLY A 347 -14.03 -8.66 -17.68
N THR A 348 -13.29 -9.75 -17.98
CA THR A 348 -12.80 -10.74 -17.01
C THR A 348 -11.26 -10.76 -16.93
N GLY A 349 -10.57 -9.81 -17.53
CA GLY A 349 -9.12 -9.71 -17.56
C GLY A 349 -8.61 -8.36 -17.08
N VAL A 350 -7.29 -8.25 -16.96
CA VAL A 350 -6.58 -7.01 -16.69
C VAL A 350 -6.23 -6.33 -18.01
N THR A 351 -6.64 -5.08 -18.16
CA THR A 351 -6.20 -4.24 -19.28
C THR A 351 -4.90 -3.56 -18.88
N ALA A 352 -3.82 -3.83 -19.63
CA ALA A 352 -2.54 -3.16 -19.41
C ALA A 352 -2.70 -1.66 -19.67
N ARG A 353 -2.24 -0.84 -18.74
CA ARG A 353 -2.14 0.60 -18.90
C ARG A 353 -0.72 0.91 -19.40
N ARG A 354 -0.60 1.51 -20.59
CA ARG A 354 0.69 2.01 -21.05
C ARG A 354 1.08 3.21 -20.20
N ALA A 355 2.31 3.22 -19.70
CA ALA A 355 2.89 4.44 -19.16
C ALA A 355 2.79 5.55 -20.23
N PRO A 356 2.56 6.82 -19.84
CA PRO A 356 2.70 7.92 -20.79
C PRO A 356 4.04 7.78 -21.49
N ALA A 357 4.05 7.96 -22.83
CA ALA A 357 5.27 7.91 -23.60
C ALA A 357 6.24 8.94 -23.02
N ASP A 358 7.49 8.51 -22.78
CA ASP A 358 8.57 9.36 -22.32
C ASP A 358 8.77 10.53 -23.32
N ASP A 359 8.17 11.68 -23.04
CA ASP A 359 8.68 12.97 -23.50
C ASP A 359 9.85 13.35 -22.57
N MET A 360 10.94 12.64 -22.71
CA MET A 360 12.22 13.07 -22.16
C MET A 360 12.75 14.22 -23.03
N PRO A 361 12.96 15.41 -22.49
CA PRO A 361 13.83 16.37 -23.16
C PRO A 361 15.25 15.77 -23.19
N ARG A 362 15.83 15.74 -24.39
CA ARG A 362 17.19 15.30 -24.68
C ARG A 362 18.22 16.18 -23.97
#